data_05f0cb08eae233699383575e533c6690
#
_entry.id   05f0cb08eae233699383575e533c6690
#
_cell.length_a   1.000
_cell.length_b   1.000
_cell.length_c   1.000
_cell.angle_alpha   90.00
_cell.angle_beta   90.00
_cell.angle_gamma   90.00
#
_symmetry.space_group_name_H-M   'P 1'
#
loop_
_entity.id
_entity.type
_entity.pdbx_description
1 polymer ?
#
loop_
_entity_poly.entity_id
_entity_poly.type
_entity_poly.pdbx_seq_one_letter_code
_entity_poly.pdbx_strand_id
1 'polypeptide(L)'
;MDILTMKSKVSLGCNRCDKCCVYRGDIKLTGVNIYQISKHLNITPKEFLNKYTVRLKDSFPEIVFKTKGEKRECILYDDDFKGCSINSIKPLQCIMFPLVPENLKRNYFTSNNQCPYVPPKKISVKKWLDGNNRLYSRNKKNYLKWISYMEWISYRKDKLNNEEKEKIYFYLFENYDTKKNNLNKQFDLNLKEVEKIINQKED
;
A
#
# COMPACT_ATOMS: atom_id res chain seq x y z
N MET A 1 0.70 -15.50 -19.71
CA MET A 1 -0.31 -14.44 -19.42
C MET A 1 -0.02 -13.25 -20.30
N ASP A 2 -1.06 -12.67 -20.90
CA ASP A 2 -0.86 -11.51 -21.78
C ASP A 2 -0.54 -10.26 -20.96
N ILE A 3 0.42 -9.48 -21.44
CA ILE A 3 0.74 -8.19 -20.85
C ILE A 3 -0.35 -7.17 -21.21
N LEU A 4 -0.95 -6.61 -20.18
CA LEU A 4 -1.97 -5.56 -20.29
C LEU A 4 -1.34 -4.19 -20.14
N THR A 5 -1.78 -3.25 -20.96
CA THR A 5 -1.41 -1.83 -20.88
C THR A 5 -2.61 -0.99 -20.43
N MET A 6 -2.41 0.30 -20.19
CA MET A 6 -3.51 1.22 -19.83
C MET A 6 -4.65 1.26 -20.86
N LYS A 7 -4.36 0.92 -22.13
CA LYS A 7 -5.35 0.90 -23.22
C LYS A 7 -6.06 -0.45 -23.37
N SER A 8 -5.51 -1.52 -22.79
CA SER A 8 -6.09 -2.88 -22.89
C SER A 8 -7.50 -2.90 -22.29
N LYS A 9 -8.43 -3.55 -23.00
CA LYS A 9 -9.81 -3.73 -22.55
C LYS A 9 -9.98 -5.12 -21.94
N VAL A 10 -10.38 -5.16 -20.68
CA VAL A 10 -10.55 -6.38 -19.89
C VAL A 10 -11.85 -6.36 -19.11
N SER A 11 -12.35 -7.54 -18.76
CA SER A 11 -13.55 -7.67 -17.93
C SER A 11 -13.19 -7.40 -16.47
N LEU A 12 -13.21 -6.13 -16.07
CA LEU A 12 -12.92 -5.67 -14.71
C LEU A 12 -14.16 -5.00 -14.11
N GLY A 13 -14.51 -5.43 -12.91
CA GLY A 13 -15.65 -4.89 -12.19
C GLY A 13 -15.56 -5.24 -10.70
N CYS A 14 -16.47 -4.67 -9.91
CA CYS A 14 -16.62 -4.98 -8.51
C CYS A 14 -18.11 -5.05 -8.16
N ASN A 15 -18.54 -6.19 -7.62
CA ASN A 15 -19.88 -6.40 -7.08
C ASN A 15 -19.89 -6.45 -5.54
N ARG A 16 -18.78 -6.01 -4.90
CA ARG A 16 -18.59 -6.01 -3.45
C ARG A 16 -18.71 -7.39 -2.80
N CYS A 17 -18.24 -8.44 -3.49
CA CYS A 17 -18.30 -9.83 -3.01
C CYS A 17 -17.27 -10.17 -1.93
N ASP A 18 -16.58 -9.17 -1.34
CA ASP A 18 -15.56 -9.28 -0.28
C ASP A 18 -14.26 -10.04 -0.62
N LYS A 19 -14.23 -10.85 -1.65
CA LYS A 19 -13.09 -11.74 -1.97
C LYS A 19 -11.71 -11.06 -2.01
N CYS A 20 -11.64 -9.78 -2.37
CA CYS A 20 -10.40 -9.00 -2.31
C CYS A 20 -10.01 -8.56 -0.90
N CYS A 21 -10.88 -8.74 0.09
CA CYS A 21 -10.65 -8.41 1.50
C CYS A 21 -10.48 -9.66 2.37
N VAL A 22 -10.83 -10.84 1.84
CA VAL A 22 -10.72 -12.12 2.53
C VAL A 22 -9.42 -12.83 2.13
N TYR A 23 -8.78 -13.50 3.08
CA TYR A 23 -7.47 -14.17 2.91
C TYR A 23 -6.32 -13.26 2.46
N ARG A 24 -6.41 -11.96 2.74
CA ARG A 24 -5.44 -10.94 2.31
C ARG A 24 -4.66 -10.35 3.50
N GLY A 25 -3.85 -11.18 4.16
CA GLY A 25 -2.88 -10.74 5.15
C GLY A 25 -1.56 -10.20 4.55
N ASP A 26 -1.53 -9.94 3.25
CA ASP A 26 -0.35 -9.62 2.45
C ASP A 26 -0.29 -8.16 1.95
N ILE A 27 -1.27 -7.33 2.31
CA ILE A 27 -1.30 -5.94 1.85
C ILE A 27 -0.25 -5.12 2.57
N LYS A 28 0.88 -4.90 1.90
CA LYS A 28 1.98 -4.07 2.39
C LYS A 28 1.60 -2.59 2.37
N LEU A 29 1.96 -1.90 3.45
CA LEU A 29 1.64 -0.50 3.65
C LEU A 29 2.89 0.38 3.49
N THR A 30 2.70 1.53 2.91
CA THR A 30 3.71 2.59 2.80
C THR A 30 3.46 3.67 3.85
N GLY A 31 4.46 4.50 4.17
CA GLY A 31 4.27 5.67 5.03
C GLY A 31 3.17 6.61 4.51
N VAL A 32 3.03 6.72 3.18
CA VAL A 32 1.94 7.47 2.55
C VAL A 32 0.57 6.87 2.91
N ASN A 33 0.44 5.54 2.91
CA ASN A 33 -0.81 4.88 3.32
C ASN A 33 -1.10 5.15 4.80
N ILE A 34 -0.07 5.06 5.67
CA ILE A 34 -0.24 5.34 7.10
C ILE A 34 -0.77 6.74 7.31
N TYR A 35 -0.13 7.76 6.72
CA TYR A 35 -0.62 9.13 6.80
C TYR A 35 -2.07 9.28 6.31
N GLN A 36 -2.38 8.79 5.11
CA GLN A 36 -3.70 8.97 4.50
C GLN A 36 -4.81 8.29 5.29
N ILE A 37 -4.56 7.06 5.75
CA ILE A 37 -5.57 6.29 6.50
C ILE A 37 -5.73 6.84 7.91
N SER A 38 -4.64 7.17 8.60
CA SER A 38 -4.69 7.78 9.94
C SER A 38 -5.46 9.08 9.92
N LYS A 39 -5.20 9.93 8.91
CA LYS A 39 -5.94 11.18 8.71
C LYS A 39 -7.43 10.95 8.47
N HIS A 40 -7.78 9.97 7.64
CA HIS A 40 -9.18 9.62 7.34
C HIS A 40 -9.92 9.11 8.59
N LEU A 41 -9.23 8.31 9.40
CA LEU A 41 -9.78 7.76 10.64
C LEU A 41 -9.71 8.74 11.82
N ASN A 42 -9.12 9.93 11.62
CA ASN A 42 -8.88 10.94 12.66
C ASN A 42 -8.12 10.41 13.88
N ILE A 43 -7.07 9.62 13.62
CA ILE A 43 -6.17 9.07 14.63
C ILE A 43 -4.71 9.39 14.28
N THR A 44 -3.80 9.20 15.24
CA THR A 44 -2.36 9.35 14.98
C THR A 44 -1.80 8.15 14.20
N PRO A 45 -0.68 8.31 13.48
CA PRO A 45 0.03 7.19 12.85
C PRO A 45 0.37 6.07 13.84
N LYS A 46 0.80 6.42 15.05
CA LYS A 46 1.12 5.46 16.13
C LYS A 46 -0.09 4.62 16.55
N GLU A 47 -1.23 5.27 16.77
CA GLU A 47 -2.50 4.57 17.08
C GLU A 47 -2.91 3.65 15.94
N PHE A 48 -2.77 4.11 14.67
CA PHE A 48 -3.06 3.30 13.50
C PHE A 48 -2.16 2.06 13.45
N LEU A 49 -0.85 2.23 13.60
CA LEU A 49 0.11 1.14 13.59
C LEU A 49 -0.24 0.09 14.64
N ASN A 50 -0.50 0.51 15.86
CA ASN A 50 -0.83 -0.39 16.97
C ASN A 50 -2.13 -1.16 16.75
N LYS A 51 -3.17 -0.48 16.26
CA LYS A 51 -4.52 -1.04 16.12
C LYS A 51 -4.69 -1.90 14.88
N TYR A 52 -4.15 -1.48 13.73
CA TYR A 52 -4.53 -2.03 12.43
C TYR A 52 -3.41 -2.76 11.69
N THR A 53 -2.17 -2.77 12.19
CA THR A 53 -1.03 -3.33 11.44
C THR A 53 -0.23 -4.36 12.24
N VAL A 54 0.55 -5.15 11.50
CA VAL A 54 1.55 -6.09 12.02
C VAL A 54 2.87 -5.85 11.30
N ARG A 55 3.97 -5.80 12.06
CA ARG A 55 5.34 -5.84 11.50
C ARG A 55 5.66 -7.26 11.04
N LEU A 56 6.23 -7.40 9.87
CA LEU A 56 6.72 -8.70 9.38
C LEU A 56 8.12 -8.94 9.96
N LYS A 57 8.28 -10.00 10.76
CA LYS A 57 9.54 -10.28 11.50
C LYS A 57 10.74 -10.45 10.57
N ASP A 58 10.56 -11.18 9.45
CA ASP A 58 11.65 -11.55 8.54
C ASP A 58 11.81 -10.59 7.35
N SER A 59 10.95 -9.59 7.26
CA SER A 59 10.88 -8.68 6.10
C SER A 59 10.99 -7.21 6.55
N PHE A 60 12.07 -6.87 7.28
CA PHE A 60 12.33 -5.48 7.66
C PHE A 60 12.49 -4.58 6.42
N PRO A 61 11.86 -3.40 6.42
CA PRO A 61 10.98 -2.80 7.42
C PRO A 61 9.47 -2.95 7.10
N GLU A 62 9.05 -4.06 6.55
CA GLU A 62 7.69 -4.24 6.03
C GLU A 62 6.61 -4.35 7.11
N ILE A 63 5.46 -3.73 6.84
CA ILE A 63 4.23 -3.85 7.64
C ILE A 63 3.04 -4.18 6.74
N VAL A 64 2.09 -4.91 7.31
CA VAL A 64 0.84 -5.29 6.63
C VAL A 64 -0.37 -4.99 7.52
N PHE A 65 -1.56 -4.98 6.95
CA PHE A 65 -2.79 -4.94 7.74
C PHE A 65 -2.93 -6.18 8.61
N LYS A 66 -3.48 -6.00 9.81
CA LYS A 66 -4.04 -7.12 10.60
C LYS A 66 -5.21 -7.75 9.86
N THR A 67 -5.48 -9.00 10.19
CA THR A 67 -6.67 -9.69 9.75
C THR A 67 -7.55 -10.05 10.95
N LYS A 68 -8.86 -10.21 10.72
CA LYS A 68 -9.85 -10.63 11.71
C LYS A 68 -10.55 -11.91 11.28
N GLY A 69 -11.12 -12.61 12.24
CA GLY A 69 -11.91 -13.81 12.02
C GLY A 69 -11.15 -14.99 11.43
N GLU A 70 -11.83 -16.12 11.30
CA GLU A 70 -11.27 -17.36 10.76
C GLU A 70 -10.91 -17.25 9.28
N LYS A 71 -11.65 -16.45 8.52
CA LYS A 71 -11.41 -16.19 7.10
C LYS A 71 -10.26 -15.22 6.84
N ARG A 72 -9.58 -14.75 7.90
CA ARG A 72 -8.49 -13.78 7.81
C ARG A 72 -8.87 -12.54 6.97
N GLU A 73 -10.02 -11.99 7.25
CA GLU A 73 -10.51 -10.79 6.59
C GLU A 73 -9.67 -9.57 6.97
N CYS A 74 -9.52 -8.64 6.05
CA CYS A 74 -8.85 -7.36 6.33
C CYS A 74 -9.53 -6.69 7.53
N ILE A 75 -8.73 -6.21 8.50
CA ILE A 75 -9.23 -5.54 9.71
C ILE A 75 -10.12 -4.32 9.40
N LEU A 76 -9.97 -3.73 8.21
CA LEU A 76 -10.75 -2.59 7.71
C LEU A 76 -11.94 -2.99 6.81
N TYR A 77 -12.25 -4.28 6.76
CA TYR A 77 -13.51 -4.74 6.17
C TYR A 77 -14.63 -4.52 7.17
N ASP A 78 -15.70 -3.89 6.71
CA ASP A 78 -16.88 -3.59 7.51
C ASP A 78 -17.99 -4.59 7.14
N ASP A 79 -18.46 -5.32 8.15
CA ASP A 79 -19.44 -6.40 7.98
C ASP A 79 -20.86 -5.87 7.79
N ASP A 80 -21.17 -4.69 8.32
CA ASP A 80 -22.52 -4.10 8.29
C ASP A 80 -22.86 -3.61 6.88
N PHE A 81 -21.96 -2.82 6.26
CA PHE A 81 -22.20 -2.37 4.87
C PHE A 81 -21.53 -3.25 3.80
N LYS A 82 -20.90 -4.37 4.21
CA LYS A 82 -20.20 -5.34 3.34
C LYS A 82 -19.21 -4.68 2.39
N GLY A 83 -18.19 -4.03 2.97
CA GLY A 83 -17.22 -3.30 2.14
C GLY A 83 -16.01 -2.79 2.89
N CYS A 84 -15.14 -2.12 2.15
CA CYS A 84 -13.90 -1.54 2.68
C CYS A 84 -14.18 -0.15 3.28
N SER A 85 -13.95 0.03 4.60
CA SER A 85 -14.14 1.30 5.30
C SER A 85 -13.24 2.44 4.78
N ILE A 86 -12.13 2.08 4.10
CA ILE A 86 -11.19 3.04 3.52
C ILE A 86 -11.19 3.02 1.98
N ASN A 87 -12.32 2.66 1.35
CA ASN A 87 -12.37 2.48 -0.11
C ASN A 87 -11.92 3.71 -0.92
N SER A 88 -12.15 4.93 -0.41
CA SER A 88 -11.76 6.19 -1.07
C SER A 88 -10.25 6.50 -1.00
N ILE A 89 -9.51 5.81 -0.13
CA ILE A 89 -8.08 6.05 0.14
C ILE A 89 -7.27 4.75 0.25
N LYS A 90 -7.83 3.65 -0.24
CA LYS A 90 -7.21 2.31 -0.15
C LYS A 90 -5.80 2.27 -0.75
N PRO A 91 -4.92 1.38 -0.25
CA PRO A 91 -3.57 1.19 -0.78
C PRO A 91 -3.54 0.84 -2.25
N LEU A 92 -2.41 1.13 -2.92
CA LEU A 92 -2.26 0.91 -4.36
C LEU A 92 -2.49 -0.56 -4.76
N GLN A 93 -2.05 -1.53 -3.95
CA GLN A 93 -2.32 -2.95 -4.17
C GLN A 93 -3.83 -3.27 -4.22
N CYS A 94 -4.61 -2.64 -3.33
CA CYS A 94 -6.06 -2.80 -3.34
C CYS A 94 -6.73 -2.09 -4.53
N ILE A 95 -6.17 -0.95 -4.98
CA ILE A 95 -6.67 -0.23 -6.16
C ILE A 95 -6.47 -1.05 -7.42
N MET A 96 -5.30 -1.68 -7.55
CA MET A 96 -4.94 -2.45 -8.73
C MET A 96 -5.71 -3.77 -8.84
N PHE A 97 -6.03 -4.42 -7.73
CA PHE A 97 -6.69 -5.74 -7.78
C PHE A 97 -7.92 -5.75 -8.71
N PRO A 98 -8.08 -6.75 -9.59
CA PRO A 98 -7.30 -7.99 -9.71
C PRO A 98 -6.09 -7.91 -10.66
N LEU A 99 -5.63 -6.74 -11.01
CA LEU A 99 -4.43 -6.55 -11.82
C LEU A 99 -3.17 -6.71 -10.95
N VAL A 100 -2.21 -7.43 -11.48
CA VAL A 100 -0.87 -7.60 -10.91
C VAL A 100 0.11 -6.76 -11.72
N PRO A 101 0.91 -5.88 -11.10
CA PRO A 101 1.87 -5.08 -11.83
C PRO A 101 3.10 -5.91 -12.24
N GLU A 102 3.38 -5.99 -13.54
CA GLU A 102 4.63 -6.53 -14.08
C GLU A 102 5.70 -5.44 -14.15
N ASN A 103 5.32 -4.26 -14.56
CA ASN A 103 6.19 -3.09 -14.57
C ASN A 103 5.38 -1.82 -14.31
N LEU A 104 5.41 -1.33 -13.08
CA LEU A 104 4.67 -0.13 -12.70
C LEU A 104 5.17 1.15 -13.40
N LYS A 105 6.48 1.26 -13.68
CA LYS A 105 7.02 2.43 -14.39
C LYS A 105 6.39 2.55 -15.79
N ARG A 106 6.27 1.42 -16.50
CA ARG A 106 5.68 1.32 -17.84
C ARG A 106 4.15 1.11 -17.84
N ASN A 107 3.50 0.93 -16.68
CA ASN A 107 2.09 0.54 -16.55
C ASN A 107 1.77 -0.77 -17.29
N TYR A 108 2.60 -1.79 -17.09
CA TYR A 108 2.36 -3.13 -17.57
C TYR A 108 1.79 -3.98 -16.43
N PHE A 109 0.73 -4.73 -16.76
CA PHE A 109 0.00 -5.54 -15.80
C PHE A 109 -0.32 -6.90 -16.39
N THR A 110 -0.59 -7.85 -15.51
CA THR A 110 -1.29 -9.10 -15.84
C THR A 110 -2.60 -9.17 -15.05
N SER A 111 -3.52 -10.02 -15.44
CA SER A 111 -4.76 -10.24 -14.71
C SER A 111 -4.62 -11.43 -13.77
N ASN A 112 -5.03 -11.23 -12.53
CA ASN A 112 -5.14 -12.30 -11.55
C ASN A 112 -6.56 -12.88 -11.60
N ASN A 113 -6.69 -14.18 -11.78
CA ASN A 113 -7.98 -14.88 -11.84
C ASN A 113 -8.67 -15.07 -10.46
N GLN A 114 -8.13 -14.49 -9.41
CA GLN A 114 -8.70 -14.62 -8.05
C GLN A 114 -9.99 -13.81 -7.84
N CYS A 115 -10.31 -12.87 -8.73
CA CYS A 115 -11.59 -12.17 -8.67
C CYS A 115 -12.68 -13.04 -9.33
N PRO A 116 -13.67 -13.52 -8.59
CA PRO A 116 -14.73 -14.38 -9.13
C PRO A 116 -15.75 -13.60 -9.96
N TYR A 117 -15.74 -12.27 -9.87
CA TYR A 117 -16.70 -11.45 -10.60
C TYR A 117 -16.15 -11.04 -11.97
N VAL A 118 -16.81 -11.53 -13.00
CA VAL A 118 -16.52 -11.21 -14.39
C VAL A 118 -17.69 -10.41 -14.97
N PRO A 119 -17.57 -9.08 -15.07
CA PRO A 119 -18.65 -8.27 -15.65
C PRO A 119 -18.78 -8.53 -17.15
N PRO A 120 -20.00 -8.41 -17.73
CA PRO A 120 -20.23 -8.66 -19.14
C PRO A 120 -19.57 -7.63 -20.06
N LYS A 121 -19.31 -6.43 -19.54
CA LYS A 121 -18.72 -5.33 -20.32
C LYS A 121 -17.24 -5.15 -19.99
N LYS A 122 -16.40 -5.19 -21.03
CA LYS A 122 -14.98 -4.86 -20.92
C LYS A 122 -14.78 -3.34 -20.75
N ILE A 123 -13.87 -2.97 -19.86
CA ILE A 123 -13.43 -1.59 -19.67
C ILE A 123 -11.93 -1.49 -19.87
N SER A 124 -11.39 -0.29 -20.13
CA SER A 124 -9.94 -0.12 -20.21
C SER A 124 -9.30 -0.22 -18.82
N VAL A 125 -8.08 -0.74 -18.76
CA VAL A 125 -7.27 -0.76 -17.53
C VAL A 125 -7.18 0.64 -16.92
N LYS A 126 -7.02 1.68 -17.74
CA LYS A 126 -7.03 3.07 -17.28
C LYS A 126 -8.32 3.43 -16.54
N LYS A 127 -9.48 3.06 -17.11
CA LYS A 127 -10.79 3.34 -16.47
C LYS A 127 -10.94 2.61 -15.15
N TRP A 128 -10.42 1.38 -15.04
CA TRP A 128 -10.42 0.63 -13.78
C TRP A 128 -9.57 1.32 -12.71
N LEU A 129 -8.34 1.67 -13.04
CA LEU A 129 -7.35 2.21 -12.10
C LEU A 129 -7.65 3.66 -11.67
N ASP A 130 -8.09 4.50 -12.59
CA ASP A 130 -8.33 5.93 -12.37
C ASP A 130 -9.82 6.31 -12.22
N GLY A 131 -10.72 5.35 -12.36
CA GLY A 131 -12.17 5.61 -12.31
C GLY A 131 -12.68 6.13 -10.96
N ASN A 132 -11.98 5.88 -9.87
CA ASN A 132 -12.29 6.39 -8.54
C ASN A 132 -11.32 7.52 -8.16
N ASN A 133 -11.65 8.76 -8.57
CA ASN A 133 -10.89 9.97 -8.19
C ASN A 133 -9.39 9.93 -8.51
N ARG A 134 -9.00 9.20 -9.54
CA ARG A 134 -7.61 9.03 -9.98
C ARG A 134 -6.67 8.49 -8.88
N LEU A 135 -7.17 7.62 -8.02
CA LEU A 135 -6.41 7.08 -6.90
C LEU A 135 -5.08 6.43 -7.32
N TYR A 136 -5.10 5.69 -8.43
CA TYR A 136 -3.89 5.08 -8.96
C TYR A 136 -2.85 6.14 -9.36
N SER A 137 -3.22 7.07 -10.24
CA SER A 137 -2.30 8.11 -10.72
C SER A 137 -1.78 8.99 -9.59
N ARG A 138 -2.62 9.30 -8.59
CA ARG A 138 -2.22 10.11 -7.42
C ARG A 138 -1.20 9.42 -6.53
N ASN A 139 -1.33 8.12 -6.34
CA ASN A 139 -0.48 7.36 -5.40
C ASN A 139 0.75 6.74 -6.08
N LYS A 140 0.73 6.50 -7.38
CA LYS A 140 1.78 5.79 -8.12
C LYS A 140 3.17 6.40 -7.92
N LYS A 141 3.32 7.73 -8.01
CA LYS A 141 4.63 8.39 -7.87
C LYS A 141 5.28 8.10 -6.52
N ASN A 142 4.52 8.29 -5.45
CA ASN A 142 4.99 8.02 -4.08
C ASN A 142 5.26 6.54 -3.85
N TYR A 143 4.45 5.66 -4.44
CA TYR A 143 4.65 4.22 -4.35
C TYR A 143 5.92 3.76 -5.08
N LEU A 144 6.21 4.27 -6.27
CA LEU A 144 7.46 3.98 -6.98
C LEU A 144 8.69 4.46 -6.20
N LYS A 145 8.61 5.65 -5.61
CA LYS A 145 9.67 6.15 -4.74
C LYS A 145 9.86 5.23 -3.53
N TRP A 146 8.76 4.84 -2.89
CA TRP A 146 8.77 3.90 -1.77
C TRP A 146 9.47 2.58 -2.13
N ILE A 147 9.10 1.94 -3.25
CA ILE A 147 9.72 0.67 -3.67
C ILE A 147 11.23 0.83 -3.80
N SER A 148 11.71 1.88 -4.48
CA SER A 148 13.15 2.10 -4.66
C SER A 148 13.87 2.24 -3.32
N TYR A 149 13.26 2.90 -2.32
CA TYR A 149 13.83 3.01 -0.97
C TYR A 149 13.80 1.68 -0.23
N MET A 150 12.73 0.88 -0.36
CA MET A 150 12.64 -0.44 0.27
C MET A 150 13.69 -1.40 -0.28
N GLU A 151 13.92 -1.40 -1.59
CA GLU A 151 14.98 -2.16 -2.22
C GLU A 151 16.34 -1.74 -1.66
N TRP A 152 16.63 -0.43 -1.63
CA TRP A 152 17.88 0.10 -1.12
C TRP A 152 18.13 -0.23 0.38
N ILE A 153 17.11 -0.13 1.23
CA ILE A 153 17.18 -0.53 2.65
C ILE A 153 17.41 -2.04 2.78
N SER A 154 16.73 -2.84 1.97
CA SER A 154 16.84 -4.31 2.00
C SER A 154 18.26 -4.81 1.80
N TYR A 155 19.01 -4.19 0.90
CA TYR A 155 20.44 -4.53 0.67
C TYR A 155 21.37 -4.16 1.84
N ARG A 156 20.92 -3.32 2.77
CA ARG A 156 21.73 -2.77 3.85
C ARG A 156 21.29 -3.17 5.26
N LYS A 157 20.15 -3.83 5.36
CA LYS A 157 19.48 -4.15 6.63
C LYS A 157 20.34 -4.94 7.62
N ASP A 158 21.25 -5.79 7.10
CA ASP A 158 22.09 -6.66 7.93
C ASP A 158 23.24 -5.89 8.61
N LYS A 159 23.57 -4.69 8.12
CA LYS A 159 24.54 -3.78 8.74
C LYS A 159 23.92 -2.90 9.86
N LEU A 160 22.60 -2.89 9.99
CA LEU A 160 21.87 -2.06 10.93
C LEU A 160 21.70 -2.78 12.28
N ASN A 161 21.99 -2.08 13.37
CA ASN A 161 21.64 -2.54 14.70
C ASN A 161 20.14 -2.32 15.01
N ASN A 162 19.67 -2.81 16.15
CA ASN A 162 18.26 -2.73 16.52
C ASN A 162 17.77 -1.30 16.73
N GLU A 163 18.59 -0.42 17.31
CA GLU A 163 18.24 0.99 17.52
C GLU A 163 18.05 1.72 16.19
N GLU A 164 18.94 1.49 15.23
CA GLU A 164 18.85 2.06 13.89
C GLU A 164 17.62 1.55 13.13
N LYS A 165 17.31 0.26 13.25
CA LYS A 165 16.10 -0.34 12.68
C LYS A 165 14.83 0.31 13.25
N GLU A 166 14.77 0.56 14.56
CA GLU A 166 13.64 1.25 15.17
C GLU A 166 13.53 2.73 14.74
N LYS A 167 14.65 3.45 14.62
CA LYS A 167 14.68 4.81 14.07
C LYS A 167 14.19 4.86 12.62
N ILE A 168 14.66 3.93 11.78
CA ILE A 168 14.19 3.79 10.39
C ILE A 168 12.68 3.52 10.37
N TYR A 169 12.21 2.60 11.19
CA TYR A 169 10.80 2.28 11.30
C TYR A 169 9.96 3.50 11.70
N PHE A 170 10.44 4.28 12.68
CA PHE A 170 9.80 5.52 13.10
C PHE A 170 9.64 6.52 11.95
N TYR A 171 10.71 6.80 11.20
CA TYR A 171 10.65 7.74 10.07
C TYR A 171 9.83 7.22 8.91
N LEU A 172 9.86 5.93 8.62
CA LEU A 172 9.09 5.35 7.52
C LEU A 172 7.58 5.36 7.79
N PHE A 173 7.14 5.13 9.03
CA PHE A 173 5.74 4.83 9.31
C PHE A 173 5.09 5.69 10.38
N GLU A 174 5.82 6.23 11.35
CA GLU A 174 5.22 6.90 12.52
C GLU A 174 5.34 8.43 12.45
N ASN A 175 6.44 8.97 11.92
CA ASN A 175 6.76 10.40 11.93
C ASN A 175 5.94 11.20 10.90
N TYR A 176 4.64 11.20 11.03
CA TYR A 176 3.72 11.99 10.20
C TYR A 176 2.74 12.79 11.04
N ASP A 177 2.63 14.09 10.76
CA ASP A 177 1.62 14.98 11.33
C ASP A 177 0.38 15.00 10.44
N THR A 178 -0.65 14.26 10.83
CA THR A 178 -1.90 14.12 10.05
C THR A 178 -2.75 15.38 10.03
N LYS A 179 -2.48 16.37 10.90
CA LYS A 179 -3.15 17.68 10.91
C LYS A 179 -2.66 18.58 9.79
N LYS A 180 -1.45 18.38 9.29
CA LYS A 180 -0.87 19.16 8.19
C LYS A 180 -1.21 18.56 6.82
N ASN A 181 -1.50 19.41 5.83
CA ASN A 181 -1.80 19.01 4.45
C ASN A 181 -0.56 18.98 3.54
N ASN A 182 0.59 18.53 4.04
CA ASN A 182 1.87 18.56 3.34
C ASN A 182 2.54 17.18 3.25
N LEU A 183 1.74 16.13 3.01
CA LEU A 183 2.20 14.73 2.96
C LEU A 183 3.50 14.55 2.18
N ASN A 184 3.59 15.06 0.94
CA ASN A 184 4.78 14.85 0.11
C ASN A 184 6.04 15.44 0.76
N LYS A 185 5.94 16.61 1.39
CA LYS A 185 7.06 17.22 2.11
C LYS A 185 7.48 16.37 3.31
N GLN A 186 6.52 15.90 4.12
CA GLN A 186 6.81 15.01 5.25
C GLN A 186 7.44 13.70 4.80
N PHE A 187 6.89 13.09 3.76
CA PHE A 187 7.41 11.86 3.17
C PHE A 187 8.85 12.03 2.70
N ASP A 188 9.15 13.11 1.96
CA ASP A 188 10.50 13.38 1.47
C ASP A 188 11.50 13.67 2.60
N LEU A 189 11.08 14.38 3.66
CA LEU A 189 11.91 14.63 4.83
C LEU A 189 12.22 13.33 5.59
N ASN A 190 11.21 12.50 5.81
CA ASN A 190 11.37 11.22 6.50
C ASN A 190 12.34 10.29 5.74
N LEU A 191 12.24 10.22 4.42
CA LEU A 191 13.17 9.43 3.61
C LEU A 191 14.61 9.94 3.71
N LYS A 192 14.82 11.26 3.78
CA LYS A 192 16.16 11.83 3.99
C LYS A 192 16.76 11.46 5.36
N GLU A 193 15.93 11.40 6.41
CA GLU A 193 16.44 10.95 7.74
C GLU A 193 16.83 9.47 7.69
N VAL A 194 16.07 8.64 6.98
CA VAL A 194 16.44 7.22 6.75
C VAL A 194 17.77 7.12 5.98
N GLU A 195 17.96 7.95 4.93
CA GLU A 195 19.22 8.00 4.19
C GLU A 195 20.42 8.33 5.09
N LYS A 196 20.28 9.31 5.98
CA LYS A 196 21.36 9.69 6.92
C LYS A 196 21.75 8.52 7.83
N ILE A 197 20.75 7.80 8.38
CA ILE A 197 21.01 6.65 9.26
C ILE A 197 21.80 5.57 8.52
N ILE A 198 21.42 5.28 7.28
CA ILE A 198 22.03 4.19 6.52
C ILE A 198 23.43 4.58 6.01
N ASN A 199 23.62 5.82 5.52
CA ASN A 199 24.90 6.26 4.96
C ASN A 199 26.00 6.38 6.02
N GLN A 200 25.67 6.59 7.30
CA GLN A 200 26.65 6.56 8.41
C GLN A 200 27.35 5.19 8.58
N LYS A 201 26.96 4.17 7.81
CA LYS A 201 27.55 2.83 7.83
C LYS A 201 28.39 2.53 6.59
N GLU A 202 28.53 3.46 5.67
CA GLU A 202 29.35 3.27 4.46
C GLU A 202 30.79 3.81 4.66
N ASP A 203 31.04 4.55 5.75
CA ASP A 203 32.35 5.00 6.23
C ASP A 203 32.93 4.00 7.27
#